data_be2e9a048d3bb84574fdfbdf936af9a7
#
_entry.id   be2e9a048d3bb84574fdfbdf936af9a7
#
_cell.length_a   1.000
_cell.length_b   1.000
_cell.length_c   1.000
_cell.angle_alpha   90.00
_cell.angle_beta   90.00
_cell.angle_gamma   90.00
#
_symmetry.space_group_name_H-M   'P 1'
#
loop_
_entity.id
_entity.type
_entity.pdbx_description
1 polymer ?
#
loop_
_entity_poly.entity_id
_entity_poly.type
_entity_poly.pdbx_seq_one_letter_code
_entity_poly.pdbx_strand_id
1 'polypeptide(L)'
;MLKLTKPLASIDLETTGVNLGTDRIVEIAIVKILTDGTRSVKRKLLNPEMPIPKSSSDIHGITDDMVKDAPTFRQVANELKQVLDGCDIAGYNSNRFDIPLLVEEFLRVDVEFDMKGRKLVDVQKIFHQMEQRTLSAAYKFYCN
;
A
#
# COMPACT_ATOMS: atom_id res chain seq x y z
N MET A 1 -15.87 -2.96 16.55
CA MET A 1 -15.59 -1.89 15.59
C MET A 1 -14.38 -1.09 16.04
N LEU A 2 -13.44 -0.87 15.14
CA LEU A 2 -12.26 -0.09 15.46
C LEU A 2 -12.60 1.38 15.61
N LYS A 3 -12.23 1.93 16.75
CA LYS A 3 -12.40 3.35 17.01
C LYS A 3 -11.13 4.07 16.56
N LEU A 4 -11.23 4.83 15.46
CA LEU A 4 -10.07 5.51 14.89
C LEU A 4 -9.91 6.90 15.50
N THR A 5 -8.69 7.21 15.94
CA THR A 5 -8.32 8.56 16.39
C THR A 5 -7.74 9.38 15.23
N LYS A 6 -7.23 8.69 14.21
CA LYS A 6 -6.71 9.28 12.97
C LYS A 6 -7.27 8.50 11.79
N PRO A 7 -7.32 9.09 10.59
CA PRO A 7 -7.63 8.31 9.41
C PRO A 7 -6.66 7.15 9.25
N LEU A 8 -7.16 6.03 8.73
CA LEU A 8 -6.37 4.83 8.48
C LEU A 8 -6.27 4.63 6.98
N ALA A 9 -5.06 4.53 6.46
CA ALA A 9 -4.81 4.21 5.07
C ALA A 9 -4.32 2.77 4.96
N SER A 10 -5.10 1.92 4.30
CA SER A 10 -4.69 0.56 3.97
C SER A 10 -4.00 0.60 2.62
N ILE A 11 -2.78 0.07 2.56
CA ILE A 11 -1.93 0.14 1.37
C ILE A 11 -1.65 -1.26 0.86
N ASP A 12 -1.80 -1.45 -0.45
CA ASP A 12 -1.44 -2.69 -1.12
C ASP A 12 -0.62 -2.33 -2.37
N LEU A 13 0.53 -2.95 -2.54
CA LEU A 13 1.45 -2.67 -3.64
C LEU A 13 1.64 -3.90 -4.51
N GLU A 14 1.67 -3.68 -5.83
CA GLU A 14 2.23 -4.63 -6.78
C GLU A 14 3.54 -4.06 -7.30
N THR A 15 4.53 -4.91 -7.50
CA THR A 15 5.91 -4.48 -7.72
C THR A 15 6.59 -5.29 -8.81
N THR A 16 7.76 -4.81 -9.24
CA THR A 16 8.60 -5.57 -10.18
C THR A 16 9.30 -6.76 -9.52
N GLY A 17 9.38 -6.78 -8.19
CA GLY A 17 10.04 -7.84 -7.45
C GLY A 17 10.14 -7.51 -5.97
N VAL A 18 11.00 -8.23 -5.25
CA VAL A 18 11.09 -8.13 -3.79
C VAL A 18 12.40 -7.50 -3.29
N ASN A 19 13.19 -6.92 -4.17
CA ASN A 19 14.45 -6.26 -3.80
C ASN A 19 14.18 -4.77 -3.57
N LEU A 20 14.27 -4.34 -2.31
CA LEU A 20 14.00 -2.95 -1.92
C LEU A 20 14.92 -1.94 -2.60
N GLY A 21 16.16 -2.33 -2.92
CA GLY A 21 17.14 -1.43 -3.53
C GLY A 21 16.93 -1.19 -5.01
N THR A 22 16.30 -2.12 -5.73
CA THR A 22 16.21 -2.07 -7.20
C THR A 22 14.79 -2.17 -7.73
N ASP A 23 13.89 -2.81 -7.01
CA ASP A 23 12.53 -3.00 -7.51
C ASP A 23 11.66 -1.77 -7.29
N ARG A 24 10.62 -1.66 -8.09
CA ARG A 24 9.75 -0.49 -8.18
C ARG A 24 8.29 -0.89 -8.09
N ILE A 25 7.45 0.06 -7.69
CA ILE A 25 6.00 -0.13 -7.62
C ILE A 25 5.41 -0.03 -9.03
N VAL A 26 4.54 -0.98 -9.39
CA VAL A 26 3.78 -0.95 -10.65
C VAL A 26 2.30 -0.66 -10.42
N GLU A 27 1.79 -0.91 -9.21
CA GLU A 27 0.44 -0.51 -8.83
C GLU A 27 0.41 -0.19 -7.35
N ILE A 28 -0.30 0.87 -7.00
CA ILE A 28 -0.58 1.21 -5.60
C ILE A 28 -2.09 1.32 -5.42
N ALA A 29 -2.61 0.63 -4.42
CA ALA A 29 -4.00 0.73 -4.01
C ALA A 29 -4.05 1.24 -2.57
N ILE A 30 -4.83 2.28 -2.34
CA ILE A 30 -5.01 2.88 -1.02
C ILE A 30 -6.49 2.92 -0.71
N VAL A 31 -6.88 2.31 0.40
CA VAL A 31 -8.22 2.44 0.97
C VAL A 31 -8.08 3.30 2.22
N LYS A 32 -8.64 4.50 2.17
CA LYS A 32 -8.58 5.45 3.27
C LYS A 32 -9.89 5.43 4.03
N ILE A 33 -9.81 5.20 5.33
CA ILE A 33 -10.96 5.19 6.23
C ILE A 33 -10.83 6.39 7.16
N LEU A 34 -11.80 7.29 7.09
CA LEU A 34 -11.82 8.46 7.94
C LEU A 34 -12.35 8.10 9.33
N THR A 35 -12.16 9.02 10.29
CA THR A 35 -12.59 8.80 11.66
C THR A 35 -14.10 8.67 11.81
N ASP A 36 -14.87 9.18 10.84
CA ASP A 36 -16.34 9.02 10.79
C ASP A 36 -16.79 7.72 10.09
N GLY A 37 -15.84 6.90 9.65
CA GLY A 37 -16.12 5.64 8.95
C GLY A 37 -16.25 5.76 7.45
N THR A 38 -16.18 6.96 6.89
CA THR A 38 -16.23 7.18 5.44
C THR A 38 -15.01 6.55 4.79
N ARG A 39 -15.23 5.86 3.65
CA ARG A 39 -14.17 5.19 2.88
C ARG A 39 -13.96 5.88 1.55
N SER A 40 -12.69 5.95 1.13
CA SER A 40 -12.34 6.30 -0.24
C SER A 40 -11.31 5.31 -0.74
N VAL A 41 -11.36 5.00 -2.04
CA VAL A 41 -10.44 4.05 -2.68
C VAL A 41 -9.71 4.77 -3.79
N LYS A 42 -8.38 4.62 -3.80
CA LYS A 42 -7.52 5.13 -4.86
C LYS A 42 -6.64 4.01 -5.36
N ARG A 43 -6.66 3.77 -6.66
CA ARG A 43 -5.83 2.76 -7.30
C ARG A 43 -5.15 3.38 -8.50
N LYS A 44 -3.83 3.22 -8.60
CA LYS A 44 -3.05 3.75 -9.72
C LYS A 44 -2.05 2.73 -10.21
N LEU A 45 -2.01 2.57 -11.54
CA LEU A 45 -0.90 1.91 -12.21
C LEU A 45 0.24 2.92 -12.33
N LEU A 46 1.46 2.47 -12.15
CA LEU A 46 2.66 3.28 -12.24
C LEU A 46 3.64 2.69 -13.23
N ASN A 47 4.29 3.57 -13.99
CA ASN A 47 5.40 3.17 -14.84
C ASN A 47 6.65 2.99 -13.96
N PRO A 48 7.19 1.77 -13.81
CA PRO A 48 8.32 1.54 -12.91
C PRO A 48 9.65 1.99 -13.49
N GLU A 49 9.67 2.47 -14.75
CA GLU A 49 10.87 2.89 -15.46
C GLU A 49 11.93 1.79 -15.55
N MET A 50 11.49 0.54 -15.53
CA MET A 50 12.31 -0.65 -15.72
C MET A 50 11.43 -1.76 -16.27
N PRO A 51 12.02 -2.77 -16.93
CA PRO A 51 11.24 -3.94 -17.37
C PRO A 51 10.62 -4.67 -16.16
N ILE A 52 9.39 -5.13 -16.33
CA ILE A 52 8.74 -5.97 -15.32
C ILE A 52 9.14 -7.43 -15.60
N PRO A 53 9.82 -8.09 -14.64
CA PRO A 53 10.16 -9.50 -14.84
C PRO A 53 8.91 -10.34 -15.06
N LYS A 54 9.03 -11.33 -15.95
CA LYS A 54 7.91 -12.22 -16.26
C LYS A 54 7.38 -12.93 -15.03
N SER A 55 8.26 -13.31 -14.11
CA SER A 55 7.85 -13.93 -12.84
C SER A 55 6.93 -13.06 -12.04
N SER A 56 7.13 -11.74 -12.06
CA SER A 56 6.26 -10.78 -11.38
C SER A 56 4.94 -10.60 -12.12
N SER A 57 4.99 -10.43 -13.45
CA SER A 57 3.77 -10.32 -14.27
C SER A 57 2.89 -11.56 -14.15
N ASP A 58 3.48 -12.74 -14.02
CA ASP A 58 2.74 -14.00 -13.83
C ASP A 58 1.95 -14.01 -12.51
N ILE A 59 2.42 -13.28 -11.51
CA ILE A 59 1.77 -13.19 -10.20
C ILE A 59 0.64 -12.16 -10.22
N HIS A 60 0.93 -10.92 -10.64
CA HIS A 60 -0.04 -9.81 -10.50
C HIS A 60 -0.73 -9.43 -11.81
N GLY A 61 -0.31 -10.01 -12.94
CA GLY A 61 -0.96 -9.77 -14.22
C GLY A 61 -0.65 -8.43 -14.88
N ILE A 62 0.24 -7.63 -14.31
CA ILE A 62 0.59 -6.31 -14.86
C ILE A 62 1.81 -6.48 -15.77
N THR A 63 1.70 -5.97 -16.99
CA THR A 63 2.75 -6.09 -18.02
C THR A 63 3.34 -4.73 -18.35
N ASP A 64 4.49 -4.73 -19.01
CA ASP A 64 5.14 -3.51 -19.48
C ASP A 64 4.20 -2.66 -20.34
N ASP A 65 3.43 -3.32 -21.20
CA ASP A 65 2.50 -2.63 -22.09
C ASP A 65 1.41 -1.87 -21.32
N MET A 66 0.95 -2.43 -20.22
CA MET A 66 -0.09 -1.82 -19.38
C MET A 66 0.38 -0.55 -18.68
N VAL A 67 1.67 -0.43 -18.40
CA VAL A 67 2.21 0.69 -17.60
C VAL A 67 3.07 1.67 -18.42
N LYS A 68 3.29 1.42 -19.70
CA LYS A 68 4.15 2.27 -20.52
C LYS A 68 3.70 3.73 -20.58
N ASP A 69 2.39 3.95 -20.56
CA ASP A 69 1.81 5.31 -20.59
C ASP A 69 1.30 5.76 -19.21
N ALA A 70 1.54 4.95 -18.17
CA ALA A 70 1.16 5.31 -16.82
C ALA A 70 2.14 6.35 -16.24
N PRO A 71 1.70 7.15 -15.25
CA PRO A 71 2.61 8.09 -14.60
C PRO A 71 3.70 7.35 -13.83
N THR A 72 4.84 8.00 -13.69
CA THR A 72 5.92 7.50 -12.84
C THR A 72 5.62 7.81 -11.37
N PHE A 73 6.34 7.16 -10.46
CA PHE A 73 6.20 7.49 -9.04
C PHE A 73 6.53 8.96 -8.78
N ARG A 74 7.54 9.49 -9.44
CA ARG A 74 7.91 10.92 -9.32
C ARG A 74 6.74 11.85 -9.61
N GLN A 75 5.96 11.53 -10.62
CA GLN A 75 4.82 12.36 -11.03
C GLN A 75 3.66 12.34 -10.02
N VAL A 76 3.49 11.26 -9.29
CA VAL A 76 2.38 11.10 -8.34
C VAL A 76 2.81 11.21 -6.88
N ALA A 77 4.10 11.36 -6.60
CA ALA A 77 4.63 11.31 -5.23
C ALA A 77 3.97 12.34 -4.30
N ASN A 78 3.84 13.58 -4.74
CA ASN A 78 3.22 14.62 -3.91
C ASN A 78 1.74 14.35 -3.65
N GLU A 79 1.02 13.85 -4.65
CA GLU A 79 -0.38 13.45 -4.51
C GLU A 79 -0.52 12.31 -3.49
N LEU A 80 0.34 11.30 -3.60
CA LEU A 80 0.33 10.18 -2.67
C LEU A 80 0.68 10.64 -1.24
N LYS A 81 1.64 11.52 -1.11
CA LYS A 81 2.00 12.09 0.18
C LYS A 81 0.80 12.80 0.82
N GLN A 82 0.06 13.60 0.04
CA GLN A 82 -1.14 14.29 0.54
C GLN A 82 -2.22 13.31 0.97
N VAL A 83 -2.45 12.25 0.19
CA VAL A 83 -3.44 11.23 0.54
C VAL A 83 -3.10 10.56 1.87
N LEU A 84 -1.82 10.31 2.11
CA LEU A 84 -1.34 9.62 3.31
C LEU A 84 -1.08 10.54 4.50
N ASP A 85 -1.13 11.85 4.29
CA ASP A 85 -0.82 12.81 5.35
C ASP A 85 -1.79 12.69 6.51
N GLY A 86 -1.24 12.63 7.72
CA GLY A 86 -2.02 12.50 8.94
C GLY A 86 -2.65 11.13 9.16
N CYS A 87 -2.37 10.14 8.32
CA CYS A 87 -2.94 8.80 8.43
C CYS A 87 -2.03 7.85 9.19
N ASP A 88 -2.63 6.97 9.99
CA ASP A 88 -1.98 5.71 10.34
C ASP A 88 -2.04 4.78 9.13
N ILE A 89 -1.17 3.78 9.08
CA ILE A 89 -1.05 2.92 7.91
C ILE A 89 -1.34 1.48 8.28
N ALA A 90 -2.15 0.82 7.47
CA ALA A 90 -2.46 -0.58 7.60
C ALA A 90 -2.13 -1.31 6.30
N GLY A 91 -1.77 -2.57 6.40
CA GLY A 91 -1.51 -3.42 5.25
C GLY A 91 -1.26 -4.85 5.67
N TYR A 92 -1.35 -5.76 4.70
CA TYR A 92 -1.10 -7.17 4.93
C TYR A 92 0.40 -7.42 4.74
N ASN A 93 1.12 -7.78 5.81
CA ASN A 93 2.59 -7.89 5.81
C ASN A 93 3.31 -6.58 5.46
N SER A 94 2.65 -5.44 5.64
CA SER A 94 3.15 -4.15 5.18
C SER A 94 4.46 -3.73 5.84
N ASN A 95 4.69 -4.15 7.10
CA ASN A 95 5.90 -3.79 7.83
C ASN A 95 7.16 -4.41 7.24
N ARG A 96 7.02 -5.53 6.53
CA ARG A 96 8.16 -6.28 6.00
C ARG A 96 8.58 -5.83 4.62
N PHE A 97 7.62 -5.40 3.78
CA PHE A 97 7.92 -5.11 2.39
C PHE A 97 7.27 -3.83 1.89
N ASP A 98 5.93 -3.70 1.98
CA ASP A 98 5.21 -2.60 1.33
C ASP A 98 5.64 -1.24 1.85
N ILE A 99 5.73 -1.07 3.17
CA ILE A 99 6.11 0.20 3.76
C ILE A 99 7.57 0.54 3.48
N PRO A 100 8.55 -0.37 3.69
CA PRO A 100 9.92 -0.08 3.31
C PRO A 100 10.09 0.29 1.85
N LEU A 101 9.40 -0.39 0.93
CA LEU A 101 9.48 -0.06 -0.49
C LEU A 101 8.85 1.31 -0.79
N LEU A 102 7.72 1.62 -0.20
CA LEU A 102 7.08 2.93 -0.37
C LEU A 102 7.98 4.06 0.10
N VAL A 103 8.62 3.90 1.27
CA VAL A 103 9.58 4.88 1.79
C VAL A 103 10.75 5.03 0.82
N GLU A 104 11.26 3.92 0.29
CA GLU A 104 12.37 3.94 -0.67
C GLU A 104 11.99 4.68 -1.95
N GLU A 105 10.78 4.48 -2.45
CA GLU A 105 10.30 5.20 -3.63
C GLU A 105 10.23 6.71 -3.40
N PHE A 106 9.75 7.14 -2.23
CA PHE A 106 9.75 8.57 -1.88
C PHE A 106 11.17 9.13 -1.80
N LEU A 107 12.10 8.38 -1.22
CA LEU A 107 13.50 8.79 -1.12
C LEU A 107 14.13 8.98 -2.50
N ARG A 108 13.84 8.09 -3.45
CA ARG A 108 14.39 8.18 -4.82
C ARG A 108 13.97 9.43 -5.55
N VAL A 109 12.83 10.01 -5.21
CA VAL A 109 12.30 11.21 -5.85
C VAL A 109 12.44 12.46 -4.99
N ASP A 110 13.20 12.37 -3.90
CA ASP A 110 13.46 13.46 -2.97
C ASP A 110 12.20 14.08 -2.38
N VAL A 111 11.16 13.29 -2.19
CA VAL A 111 9.95 13.70 -1.49
C VAL A 111 10.02 13.18 -0.07
N GLU A 112 9.98 14.10 0.90
CA GLU A 112 10.02 13.74 2.29
C GLU A 112 8.72 13.06 2.69
N PHE A 113 8.81 11.82 3.15
CA PHE A 113 7.69 11.05 3.66
C PHE A 113 8.02 10.56 5.06
N ASP A 114 7.39 11.16 6.06
CA ASP A 114 7.70 10.91 7.46
C ASP A 114 6.79 9.82 8.03
N MET A 115 7.40 8.77 8.54
CA MET A 115 6.68 7.69 9.24
C MET A 115 6.55 7.97 10.74
N LYS A 116 7.19 9.02 11.23
CA LYS A 116 7.18 9.36 12.65
C LYS A 116 5.78 9.74 13.12
N GLY A 117 5.37 9.17 14.26
CA GLY A 117 4.05 9.42 14.81
C GLY A 117 2.92 8.64 14.15
N ARG A 118 3.20 7.81 13.14
CA ARG A 118 2.21 6.94 12.52
C ARG A 118 2.21 5.58 13.19
N LYS A 119 1.02 5.05 13.43
CA LYS A 119 0.87 3.66 13.84
C LYS A 119 0.89 2.79 12.59
N LEU A 120 1.62 1.69 12.66
CA LEU A 120 1.65 0.68 11.63
C LEU A 120 0.82 -0.50 12.10
N VAL A 121 -0.30 -0.73 11.43
CA VAL A 121 -1.23 -1.80 11.77
C VAL A 121 -1.08 -2.91 10.75
N ASP A 122 -0.57 -4.06 11.18
CA ASP A 122 -0.47 -5.24 10.33
C ASP A 122 -1.79 -6.00 10.40
N VAL A 123 -2.56 -5.94 9.32
CA VAL A 123 -3.87 -6.56 9.23
C VAL A 123 -3.77 -8.08 9.38
N GLN A 124 -2.66 -8.69 8.94
CA GLN A 124 -2.43 -10.12 9.09
C GLN A 124 -2.39 -10.52 10.58
N LYS A 125 -1.73 -9.73 11.41
CA LYS A 125 -1.67 -10.00 12.85
C LYS A 125 -3.04 -9.92 13.50
N ILE A 126 -3.82 -8.91 13.14
CA ILE A 126 -5.19 -8.76 13.62
C ILE A 126 -6.04 -9.95 13.18
N PHE A 127 -5.90 -10.35 11.92
CA PHE A 127 -6.64 -11.48 11.36
C PHE A 127 -6.31 -12.77 12.12
N HIS A 128 -5.04 -13.05 12.38
CA HIS A 128 -4.61 -14.24 13.12
C HIS A 128 -5.15 -14.25 14.55
N GLN A 129 -5.16 -13.11 15.21
CA GLN A 129 -5.73 -13.00 16.55
C GLN A 129 -7.23 -13.26 16.55
N MET A 130 -7.93 -12.78 15.52
CA MET A 130 -9.37 -13.00 15.40
C MET A 130 -9.72 -14.44 15.02
N GLU A 131 -8.90 -15.08 14.18
CA GLU A 131 -9.09 -16.50 13.82
C GLU A 131 -9.09 -17.42 15.03
N GLN A 132 -8.27 -17.14 16.02
CA GLN A 132 -8.22 -17.92 17.24
C GLN A 132 -9.51 -17.83 18.05
N ARG A 133 -10.34 -16.83 17.79
CA ARG A 133 -11.61 -16.62 18.46
C ARG A 133 -12.78 -17.16 17.64
N THR A 134 -13.01 -16.64 16.45
CA THR A 134 -14.02 -17.15 15.53
C THR A 134 -13.64 -16.81 14.09
N LEU A 135 -13.75 -17.80 13.22
CA LEU A 135 -13.52 -17.61 11.80
C LEU A 135 -14.56 -16.69 11.17
N SER A 136 -15.80 -16.76 11.61
CA SER A 136 -16.88 -15.91 11.11
C SER A 136 -16.67 -14.44 11.48
N ALA A 137 -16.10 -14.13 12.65
CA ALA A 137 -15.79 -12.75 13.02
C ALA A 137 -14.70 -12.18 12.13
N ALA A 138 -13.66 -12.96 11.84
CA ALA A 138 -12.60 -12.54 10.92
C ALA A 138 -13.14 -12.30 9.51
N TYR A 139 -14.00 -13.17 9.02
CA TYR A 139 -14.65 -13.01 7.72
C TYR A 139 -15.45 -11.71 7.64
N LYS A 140 -16.24 -11.41 8.64
CA LYS A 140 -17.02 -10.17 8.70
C LYS A 140 -16.13 -8.93 8.73
N PHE A 141 -15.00 -9.00 9.43
CA PHE A 141 -14.08 -7.89 9.51
C PHE A 141 -13.52 -7.52 8.15
N TYR A 142 -13.21 -8.54 7.32
CA TYR A 142 -12.61 -8.33 6.00
C TYR A 142 -13.62 -8.11 4.87
N CYS A 143 -14.78 -8.76 4.95
CA CYS A 143 -15.71 -8.78 3.83
C CYS A 143 -16.86 -7.78 3.98
N ASN A 144 -17.00 -7.16 5.10
CA ASN A 144 -17.95 -6.11 5.37
C ASN A 144 -17.24 -4.82 5.74
#